data_afe7bee88ec5c179ec7051e618d08156
#
_entry.id   afe7bee88ec5c179ec7051e618d08156
#
_cell.length_a   1.000
_cell.length_b   1.000
_cell.length_c   1.000
_cell.angle_alpha   90.00
_cell.angle_beta   90.00
_cell.angle_gamma   90.00
#
_symmetry.space_group_name_H-M   'P 1'
#
loop_
_entity.id
_entity.type
_entity.pdbx_description
1 polymer ?
#
loop_
_entity_poly.entity_id
_entity_poly.type
_entity_poly.pdbx_seq_one_letter_code
_entity_poly.pdbx_strand_id
1 'polypeptide(L)'
;MKKTNIDSPFYRTMGKIGDLLFANLLWLVCCLPIVTAGASTLGLFTVVNKMAAKEDYTVHTDFFKAFKRDFKQSTALWLVLLLAGFAALTGLRTATAQDTPSTGILAAASFLLLVLAGCCGSWGFALLARFTYPGVLPVLTDSGRMTLANLLPTVGNLAFLAWFPLLAKAAPAWFVYLLPLRLLSGGAGSALGMASLMRPAFAQLEKAGRKEEEPEEEPDTEDSVQ
;
A
#
# COMPACT_ATOMS: atom_id res chain seq x y z
N MET A 1 16.38 -0.80 -44.35
CA MET A 1 16.31 -0.32 -42.96
C MET A 1 15.40 -1.27 -42.17
N LYS A 2 15.96 -2.08 -41.25
CA LYS A 2 15.18 -2.97 -40.38
C LYS A 2 14.31 -2.09 -39.45
N LYS A 3 12.98 -2.14 -39.59
CA LYS A 3 12.06 -1.63 -38.59
C LYS A 3 12.33 -2.36 -37.28
N THR A 4 12.97 -1.70 -36.35
CA THR A 4 13.12 -2.19 -34.98
C THR A 4 11.70 -2.27 -34.40
N ASN A 5 11.19 -3.48 -34.19
CA ASN A 5 9.87 -3.71 -33.58
C ASN A 5 9.91 -3.27 -32.10
N ILE A 6 9.74 -1.97 -31.88
CA ILE A 6 9.65 -1.35 -30.54
C ILE A 6 8.37 -1.81 -29.82
N ASP A 7 7.42 -2.38 -30.57
CA ASP A 7 6.14 -2.91 -30.04
C ASP A 7 6.19 -4.37 -29.55
N SER A 8 7.38 -4.97 -29.44
CA SER A 8 7.46 -6.33 -28.92
C SER A 8 7.09 -6.35 -27.43
N PRO A 9 6.38 -7.40 -26.94
CA PRO A 9 5.99 -7.51 -25.53
C PRO A 9 7.20 -7.44 -24.58
N PHE A 10 8.39 -7.80 -25.07
CA PHE A 10 9.65 -7.70 -24.34
C PHE A 10 10.03 -6.25 -24.03
N TYR A 11 10.00 -5.34 -25.02
CA TYR A 11 10.33 -3.93 -24.80
C TYR A 11 9.32 -3.23 -23.87
N ARG A 12 8.02 -3.59 -23.95
CA ARG A 12 6.99 -3.10 -23.03
C ARG A 12 7.24 -3.55 -21.59
N THR A 13 7.66 -4.79 -21.39
CA THR A 13 7.96 -5.30 -20.04
C THR A 13 9.23 -4.66 -19.50
N MET A 14 10.27 -4.50 -20.33
CA MET A 14 11.52 -3.85 -19.94
C MET A 14 11.28 -2.37 -19.55
N GLY A 15 10.44 -1.65 -20.31
CA GLY A 15 10.03 -0.28 -19.98
C GLY A 15 9.36 -0.20 -18.61
N LYS A 16 8.41 -1.08 -18.31
CA LYS A 16 7.75 -1.13 -16.99
C LYS A 16 8.70 -1.43 -15.84
N ILE A 17 9.69 -2.29 -16.05
CA ILE A 17 10.74 -2.56 -15.06
C ILE A 17 11.57 -1.30 -14.81
N GLY A 18 11.96 -0.59 -15.88
CA GLY A 18 12.67 0.69 -15.77
C GLY A 18 11.85 1.74 -14.99
N ASP A 19 10.59 1.88 -15.32
CA ASP A 19 9.66 2.80 -14.62
C ASP A 19 9.50 2.43 -13.14
N LEU A 20 9.42 1.13 -12.84
CA LEU A 20 9.31 0.63 -11.46
C LEU A 20 10.58 0.93 -10.65
N LEU A 21 11.75 0.72 -11.25
CA LEU A 21 13.04 1.06 -10.63
C LEU A 21 13.17 2.56 -10.41
N PHE A 22 12.76 3.37 -11.38
CA PHE A 22 12.77 4.83 -11.27
C PHE A 22 11.82 5.33 -10.18
N ALA A 23 10.59 4.79 -10.11
CA ALA A 23 9.65 5.09 -9.04
C ALA A 23 10.21 4.73 -7.65
N ASN A 24 10.89 3.59 -7.55
CA ASN A 24 11.52 3.15 -6.31
C ASN A 24 12.70 4.04 -5.92
N LEU A 25 13.50 4.50 -6.89
CA LEU A 25 14.59 5.45 -6.63
C LEU A 25 14.05 6.79 -6.11
N LEU A 26 13.00 7.32 -6.72
CA LEU A 26 12.32 8.54 -6.23
C LEU A 26 11.80 8.34 -4.81
N TRP A 27 11.16 7.19 -4.55
CA TRP A 27 10.70 6.84 -3.22
C TRP A 27 11.82 6.83 -2.20
N LEU A 28 12.95 6.18 -2.51
CA LEU A 28 14.10 6.06 -1.63
C LEU A 28 14.70 7.44 -1.29
N VAL A 29 14.90 8.29 -2.30
CA VAL A 29 15.43 9.64 -2.12
C VAL A 29 14.49 10.50 -1.28
N CYS A 30 13.18 10.44 -1.56
CA CYS A 30 12.17 11.20 -0.82
C CYS A 30 11.88 10.63 0.58
N CYS A 31 12.30 9.39 0.90
CA CYS A 31 12.22 8.79 2.23
C CYS A 31 13.39 9.20 3.17
N LEU A 32 14.44 9.85 2.66
CA LEU A 32 15.58 10.28 3.50
C LEU A 32 15.15 11.11 4.72
N PRO A 33 14.25 12.09 4.61
CA PRO A 33 13.60 12.66 5.78
C PRO A 33 12.48 11.71 6.24
N ILE A 34 12.52 11.28 7.52
CA ILE A 34 11.53 10.36 8.11
C ILE A 34 10.09 10.89 7.97
N VAL A 35 9.94 12.22 8.07
CA VAL A 35 8.62 12.89 7.96
C VAL A 35 8.00 12.74 6.58
N THR A 36 8.80 12.74 5.53
CA THR A 36 8.33 12.67 4.14
C THR A 36 8.12 11.24 3.65
N ALA A 37 8.50 10.23 4.44
CA ALA A 37 8.37 8.83 4.08
C ALA A 37 6.90 8.42 3.78
N GLY A 38 5.93 8.99 4.53
CA GLY A 38 4.51 8.78 4.25
C GLY A 38 4.08 9.32 2.89
N ALA A 39 4.42 10.56 2.58
CA ALA A 39 4.10 11.18 1.30
C ALA A 39 4.83 10.50 0.13
N SER A 40 6.07 10.07 0.35
CA SER A 40 6.85 9.31 -0.61
C SER A 40 6.21 7.94 -0.92
N THR A 41 5.75 7.24 0.12
CA THR A 41 5.03 5.96 -0.02
C THR A 41 3.72 6.16 -0.79
N LEU A 42 2.97 7.23 -0.52
CA LEU A 42 1.77 7.56 -1.27
C LEU A 42 2.07 7.81 -2.75
N GLY A 43 3.12 8.59 -3.07
CA GLY A 43 3.56 8.84 -4.43
C GLY A 43 3.89 7.54 -5.18
N LEU A 44 4.60 6.63 -4.53
CA LEU A 44 4.92 5.31 -5.06
C LEU A 44 3.65 4.49 -5.34
N PHE A 45 2.73 4.39 -4.37
CA PHE A 45 1.47 3.65 -4.55
C PHE A 45 0.61 4.23 -5.67
N THR A 46 0.58 5.55 -5.85
CA THR A 46 -0.17 6.20 -6.94
C THR A 46 0.36 5.77 -8.31
N VAL A 47 1.67 5.83 -8.53
CA VAL A 47 2.29 5.39 -9.79
C VAL A 47 2.03 3.91 -10.04
N VAL A 48 2.25 3.08 -9.02
CA VAL A 48 2.12 1.63 -9.12
C VAL A 48 0.67 1.20 -9.34
N ASN A 49 -0.31 1.86 -8.71
CA ASN A 49 -1.73 1.60 -8.93
C ASN A 49 -2.12 1.89 -10.39
N LYS A 50 -1.65 3.00 -10.98
CA LYS A 50 -1.87 3.31 -12.40
C LYS A 50 -1.21 2.27 -13.31
N MET A 51 0.03 1.87 -13.02
CA MET A 51 0.72 0.80 -13.75
C MET A 51 -0.06 -0.52 -13.70
N ALA A 52 -0.57 -0.90 -12.53
CA ALA A 52 -1.38 -2.10 -12.34
C ALA A 52 -2.72 -1.99 -13.08
N ALA A 53 -3.38 -0.84 -13.06
CA ALA A 53 -4.64 -0.57 -13.77
C ALA A 53 -4.47 -0.47 -15.30
N LYS A 54 -3.22 -0.43 -15.80
CA LYS A 54 -2.89 -0.19 -17.22
C LYS A 54 -3.40 1.17 -17.72
N GLU A 55 -3.49 2.13 -16.82
CA GLU A 55 -3.78 3.53 -17.12
C GLU A 55 -2.54 4.23 -17.66
N ASP A 56 -2.72 5.39 -18.32
CA ASP A 56 -1.59 6.23 -18.72
C ASP A 56 -0.96 6.87 -17.49
N TYR A 57 0.36 6.79 -17.39
CA TYR A 57 1.11 7.34 -16.26
C TYR A 57 2.43 7.95 -16.70
N THR A 58 2.88 8.93 -15.94
CA THR A 58 4.22 9.48 -16.03
C THR A 58 4.84 9.46 -14.64
N VAL A 59 5.86 8.63 -14.44
CA VAL A 59 6.38 8.28 -13.11
C VAL A 59 6.67 9.52 -12.26
N HIS A 60 7.50 10.46 -12.74
CA HIS A 60 7.87 11.63 -11.96
C HIS A 60 6.71 12.59 -11.70
N THR A 61 5.84 12.82 -12.69
CA THR A 61 4.74 13.78 -12.59
C THR A 61 3.67 13.26 -11.64
N ASP A 62 3.26 12.01 -11.79
CA ASP A 62 2.24 11.40 -10.95
C ASP A 62 2.72 11.21 -9.51
N PHE A 63 4.00 10.83 -9.33
CA PHE A 63 4.62 10.72 -8.03
C PHE A 63 4.58 12.04 -7.27
N PHE A 64 5.13 13.12 -7.84
CA PHE A 64 5.18 14.42 -7.16
C PHE A 64 3.82 15.09 -7.04
N LYS A 65 2.89 14.83 -7.96
CA LYS A 65 1.50 15.30 -7.84
C LYS A 65 0.81 14.71 -6.63
N ALA A 66 0.89 13.38 -6.45
CA ALA A 66 0.33 12.71 -5.28
C ALA A 66 1.06 13.12 -3.99
N PHE A 67 2.40 13.16 -4.01
CA PHE A 67 3.24 13.59 -2.90
C PHE A 67 2.81 14.95 -2.35
N LYS A 68 2.56 15.94 -3.22
CA LYS A 68 2.16 17.30 -2.80
C LYS A 68 0.69 17.38 -2.41
N ARG A 69 -0.20 16.71 -3.16
CA ARG A 69 -1.65 16.78 -2.97
C ARG A 69 -2.06 16.34 -1.56
N ASP A 70 -1.59 15.20 -1.13
CA ASP A 70 -2.02 14.57 0.13
C ASP A 70 -0.89 14.47 1.16
N PHE A 71 0.07 15.41 1.10
CA PHE A 71 1.24 15.43 2.00
C PHE A 71 0.87 15.34 3.47
N LYS A 72 -0.08 16.17 3.91
CA LYS A 72 -0.50 16.24 5.34
C LYS A 72 -1.14 14.92 5.78
N GLN A 73 -2.02 14.35 4.97
CA GLN A 73 -2.76 13.14 5.32
C GLN A 73 -1.86 11.91 5.31
N SER A 74 -1.01 11.76 4.29
CA SER A 74 -0.06 10.64 4.20
C SER A 74 1.00 10.69 5.27
N THR A 75 1.48 11.89 5.63
CA THR A 75 2.43 12.07 6.74
C THR A 75 1.77 11.77 8.09
N ALA A 76 0.54 12.23 8.31
CA ALA A 76 -0.20 11.94 9.54
C ALA A 76 -0.50 10.44 9.67
N LEU A 77 -0.93 9.78 8.61
CA LEU A 77 -1.11 8.31 8.57
C LEU A 77 0.20 7.60 8.91
N TRP A 78 1.31 8.02 8.29
CA TRP A 78 2.64 7.46 8.56
C TRP A 78 3.05 7.60 10.02
N LEU A 79 2.87 8.78 10.62
CA LEU A 79 3.20 9.02 12.03
C LEU A 79 2.37 8.14 12.98
N VAL A 80 1.07 7.98 12.72
CA VAL A 80 0.22 7.07 13.50
C VAL A 80 0.72 5.63 13.41
N LEU A 81 1.04 5.16 12.21
CA LEU A 81 1.56 3.82 12.00
C LEU A 81 2.94 3.62 12.62
N LEU A 82 3.81 4.63 12.56
CA LEU A 82 5.14 4.61 13.16
C LEU A 82 5.04 4.53 14.68
N LEU A 83 4.16 5.31 15.32
CA LEU A 83 3.92 5.26 16.76
C LEU A 83 3.32 3.91 17.18
N ALA A 84 2.34 3.39 16.44
CA ALA A 84 1.76 2.07 16.70
C ALA A 84 2.81 0.96 16.55
N GLY A 85 3.63 1.00 15.51
CA GLY A 85 4.73 0.06 15.29
C GLY A 85 5.79 0.15 16.40
N PHE A 86 6.17 1.35 16.82
CA PHE A 86 7.11 1.55 17.92
C PHE A 86 6.57 1.02 19.25
N ALA A 87 5.30 1.31 19.57
CA ALA A 87 4.64 0.77 20.76
C ALA A 87 4.55 -0.76 20.73
N ALA A 88 4.23 -1.34 19.59
CA ALA A 88 4.18 -2.80 19.42
C ALA A 88 5.57 -3.44 19.59
N LEU A 89 6.61 -2.86 19.00
CA LEU A 89 7.97 -3.39 19.12
C LEU A 89 8.53 -3.28 20.55
N THR A 90 8.27 -2.15 21.22
CA THR A 90 8.68 -1.99 22.63
C THR A 90 7.94 -2.95 23.54
N GLY A 91 6.61 -3.11 23.36
CA GLY A 91 5.83 -4.07 24.11
C GLY A 91 6.29 -5.52 23.91
N LEU A 92 6.64 -5.88 22.67
CA LEU A 92 7.17 -7.23 22.38
C LEU A 92 8.54 -7.45 23.02
N ARG A 93 9.43 -6.45 23.01
CA ARG A 93 10.74 -6.52 23.67
C ARG A 93 10.62 -6.63 25.18
N THR A 94 9.74 -5.85 25.81
CA THR A 94 9.51 -5.93 27.26
C THR A 94 8.91 -7.27 27.66
N ALA A 95 7.98 -7.82 26.85
CA ALA A 95 7.42 -9.14 27.07
C ALA A 95 8.48 -10.27 27.00
N THR A 96 9.47 -10.16 26.12
CA THR A 96 10.54 -11.17 26.01
C THR A 96 11.64 -11.00 27.07
N ALA A 97 11.70 -9.86 27.75
CA ALA A 97 12.71 -9.56 28.78
C ALA A 97 12.25 -9.90 30.22
N GLN A 98 10.98 -10.17 30.45
CA GLN A 98 10.40 -10.40 31.76
C GLN A 98 9.68 -11.76 31.80
N ASP A 99 9.98 -12.58 32.81
CA ASP A 99 9.31 -13.87 33.07
C ASP A 99 8.17 -13.69 34.09
N THR A 100 7.11 -12.97 33.72
CA THR A 100 5.93 -12.78 34.56
C THR A 100 4.69 -13.38 33.89
N PRO A 101 3.65 -13.81 34.61
CA PRO A 101 2.44 -14.40 34.04
C PRO A 101 1.71 -13.46 33.04
N SER A 102 1.90 -12.15 33.18
CA SER A 102 1.31 -11.11 32.30
C SER A 102 2.06 -10.91 30.97
N THR A 103 3.27 -11.45 30.82
CA THR A 103 4.10 -11.27 29.61
C THR A 103 3.48 -11.89 28.36
N GLY A 104 2.76 -13.01 28.52
CA GLY A 104 2.05 -13.66 27.42
C GLY A 104 0.94 -12.76 26.82
N ILE A 105 0.18 -12.11 27.68
CA ILE A 105 -0.89 -11.19 27.25
C ILE A 105 -0.28 -9.95 26.57
N LEU A 106 0.80 -9.39 27.14
CA LEU A 106 1.49 -8.25 26.57
C LEU A 106 2.10 -8.59 25.20
N ALA A 107 2.72 -9.76 25.06
CA ALA A 107 3.26 -10.22 23.79
C ALA A 107 2.18 -10.38 22.73
N ALA A 108 1.05 -11.02 23.08
CA ALA A 108 -0.08 -11.22 22.18
C ALA A 108 -0.70 -9.87 21.73
N ALA A 109 -0.92 -8.95 22.66
CA ALA A 109 -1.46 -7.62 22.37
C ALA A 109 -0.51 -6.82 21.47
N SER A 110 0.80 -6.85 21.75
CA SER A 110 1.82 -6.17 20.95
C SER A 110 1.94 -6.77 19.55
N PHE A 111 1.88 -8.08 19.43
CA PHE A 111 1.87 -8.76 18.14
C PHE A 111 0.62 -8.41 17.33
N LEU A 112 -0.56 -8.41 17.94
CA LEU A 112 -1.80 -8.01 17.30
C LEU A 112 -1.74 -6.55 16.81
N LEU A 113 -1.21 -5.65 17.63
CA LEU A 113 -1.02 -4.23 17.25
C LEU A 113 -0.09 -4.09 16.04
N LEU A 114 0.99 -4.88 15.99
CA LEU A 114 1.93 -4.88 14.86
C LEU A 114 1.25 -5.36 13.56
N VAL A 115 0.46 -6.43 13.65
CA VAL A 115 -0.31 -6.95 12.51
C VAL A 115 -1.33 -5.92 12.03
N LEU A 116 -2.09 -5.33 12.93
CA LEU A 116 -3.08 -4.29 12.59
C LEU A 116 -2.41 -3.07 11.95
N ALA A 117 -1.29 -2.59 12.49
CA ALA A 117 -0.53 -1.48 11.90
C ALA A 117 -0.03 -1.83 10.48
N GLY A 118 0.44 -3.04 10.26
CA GLY A 118 0.84 -3.52 8.93
C GLY A 118 -0.33 -3.59 7.94
N CYS A 119 -1.48 -4.10 8.37
CA CYS A 119 -2.70 -4.14 7.57
C CYS A 119 -3.21 -2.74 7.23
N CYS A 120 -3.37 -1.89 8.25
CA CYS A 120 -3.83 -0.51 8.06
C CYS A 120 -2.85 0.31 7.21
N GLY A 121 -1.55 0.08 7.34
CA GLY A 121 -0.54 0.75 6.52
C GLY A 121 -0.66 0.39 5.05
N SER A 122 -0.76 -0.89 4.74
CA SER A 122 -0.84 -1.36 3.36
C SER A 122 -2.12 -0.91 2.65
N TRP A 123 -3.28 -1.12 3.25
CA TRP A 123 -4.56 -0.69 2.69
C TRP A 123 -4.71 0.84 2.73
N GLY A 124 -4.25 1.50 3.81
CA GLY A 124 -4.36 2.94 3.98
C GLY A 124 -3.65 3.73 2.88
N PHE A 125 -2.41 3.39 2.55
CA PHE A 125 -1.70 4.03 1.44
C PHE A 125 -2.31 3.68 0.08
N ALA A 126 -2.79 2.46 -0.12
CA ALA A 126 -3.44 2.05 -1.36
C ALA A 126 -4.76 2.79 -1.60
N LEU A 127 -5.58 2.96 -0.55
CA LEU A 127 -6.83 3.72 -0.58
C LEU A 127 -6.58 5.20 -0.80
N LEU A 128 -5.64 5.79 -0.03
CA LEU A 128 -5.29 7.22 -0.15
C LEU A 128 -4.70 7.57 -1.52
N ALA A 129 -4.04 6.60 -2.19
CA ALA A 129 -3.53 6.79 -3.54
C ALA A 129 -4.64 6.87 -4.60
N ARG A 130 -5.80 6.28 -4.34
CA ARG A 130 -6.89 6.15 -5.31
C ARG A 130 -8.08 7.06 -4.99
N PHE A 131 -8.38 7.27 -3.71
CA PHE A 131 -9.53 8.05 -3.24
C PHE A 131 -9.07 9.26 -2.42
N THR A 132 -9.85 10.34 -2.49
CA THR A 132 -9.63 11.54 -1.68
C THR A 132 -10.40 11.45 -0.38
N TYR A 133 -9.71 11.59 0.76
CA TYR A 133 -10.31 11.50 2.09
C TYR A 133 -10.30 12.85 2.81
N PRO A 134 -11.29 13.15 3.63
CA PRO A 134 -11.31 14.40 4.43
C PRO A 134 -10.34 14.37 5.61
N GLY A 135 -9.77 13.20 5.97
CA GLY A 135 -8.85 13.06 7.10
C GLY A 135 -8.29 11.65 7.25
N VAL A 136 -7.48 11.42 8.29
CA VAL A 136 -6.81 10.13 8.54
C VAL A 136 -7.74 9.09 9.16
N LEU A 137 -8.68 9.49 10.02
CA LEU A 137 -9.62 8.56 10.67
C LEU A 137 -10.48 7.76 9.70
N PRO A 138 -11.12 8.38 8.67
CA PRO A 138 -11.83 7.61 7.65
C PRO A 138 -10.92 6.62 6.90
N VAL A 139 -9.68 7.00 6.60
CA VAL A 139 -8.70 6.10 5.97
C VAL A 139 -8.43 4.88 6.84
N LEU A 140 -8.24 5.06 8.14
CA LEU A 140 -7.99 3.96 9.08
C LEU A 140 -9.19 3.02 9.22
N THR A 141 -10.41 3.59 9.31
CA THR A 141 -11.64 2.77 9.40
C THR A 141 -11.86 1.95 8.13
N ASP A 142 -11.70 2.56 6.97
CA ASP A 142 -11.87 1.88 5.69
C ASP A 142 -10.75 0.89 5.42
N SER A 143 -9.52 1.17 5.85
CA SER A 143 -8.41 0.20 5.82
C SER A 143 -8.72 -1.04 6.66
N GLY A 144 -9.31 -0.85 7.85
CA GLY A 144 -9.78 -1.95 8.69
C GLY A 144 -10.87 -2.78 8.04
N ARG A 145 -11.88 -2.14 7.45
CA ARG A 145 -12.96 -2.81 6.70
C ARG A 145 -12.42 -3.59 5.51
N MET A 146 -11.52 -2.99 4.72
CA MET A 146 -10.88 -3.63 3.58
C MET A 146 -10.02 -4.82 3.98
N THR A 147 -9.31 -4.72 5.10
CA THR A 147 -8.53 -5.83 5.68
C THR A 147 -9.42 -7.04 5.96
N LEU A 148 -10.59 -6.81 6.60
CA LEU A 148 -11.53 -7.89 6.92
C LEU A 148 -12.27 -8.43 5.70
N ALA A 149 -12.65 -7.56 4.76
CA ALA A 149 -13.34 -7.96 3.53
C ALA A 149 -12.44 -8.74 2.55
N ASN A 150 -11.11 -8.50 2.59
CA ASN A 150 -10.17 -9.04 1.64
C ASN A 150 -8.99 -9.73 2.36
N LEU A 151 -9.27 -10.83 3.07
CA LEU A 151 -8.29 -11.55 3.87
C LEU A 151 -7.13 -12.12 3.03
N LEU A 152 -7.42 -12.66 1.84
CA LEU A 152 -6.39 -13.29 0.99
C LEU A 152 -5.29 -12.32 0.53
N PRO A 153 -5.60 -11.14 -0.06
CA PRO A 153 -4.61 -10.10 -0.34
C PRO A 153 -3.88 -9.61 0.91
N THR A 154 -4.59 -9.49 2.02
CA THR A 154 -4.03 -9.01 3.29
C THR A 154 -2.98 -9.98 3.84
N VAL A 155 -3.29 -11.28 3.88
CA VAL A 155 -2.33 -12.32 4.30
C VAL A 155 -1.13 -12.38 3.37
N GLY A 156 -1.35 -12.32 2.05
CA GLY A 156 -0.26 -12.27 1.07
C GLY A 156 0.67 -11.08 1.29
N ASN A 157 0.11 -9.91 1.59
CA ASN A 157 0.89 -8.72 1.88
C ASN A 157 1.66 -8.81 3.21
N LEU A 158 1.02 -9.31 4.27
CA LEU A 158 1.69 -9.54 5.56
C LEU A 158 2.83 -10.55 5.41
N ALA A 159 2.62 -11.65 4.68
CA ALA A 159 3.67 -12.61 4.38
C ALA A 159 4.83 -11.95 3.63
N PHE A 160 4.51 -11.09 2.66
CA PHE A 160 5.52 -10.34 1.91
C PHE A 160 6.28 -9.32 2.77
N LEU A 161 5.65 -8.70 3.76
CA LEU A 161 6.32 -7.81 4.71
C LEU A 161 7.16 -8.59 5.71
N ALA A 162 6.69 -9.75 6.17
CA ALA A 162 7.32 -10.55 7.21
C ALA A 162 8.52 -11.38 6.72
N TRP A 163 8.55 -11.78 5.43
CA TRP A 163 9.59 -12.68 4.92
C TRP A 163 11.01 -12.13 5.09
N PHE A 164 11.19 -10.81 4.90
CA PHE A 164 12.50 -10.19 4.95
C PHE A 164 13.09 -10.08 6.36
N PRO A 165 12.37 -9.62 7.42
CA PRO A 165 12.85 -9.68 8.78
C PRO A 165 13.01 -11.13 9.30
N LEU A 166 12.21 -12.09 8.80
CA LEU A 166 12.40 -13.50 9.11
C LEU A 166 13.72 -14.04 8.52
N LEU A 167 14.05 -13.62 7.29
CA LEU A 167 15.31 -13.96 6.66
C LEU A 167 16.51 -13.40 7.46
N ALA A 168 16.39 -12.19 8.00
CA ALA A 168 17.43 -11.59 8.84
C ALA A 168 17.75 -12.44 10.08
N LYS A 169 16.73 -13.10 10.66
CA LYS A 169 16.89 -14.02 11.79
C LYS A 169 17.43 -15.39 11.38
N ALA A 170 16.90 -15.94 10.27
CA ALA A 170 17.22 -17.30 9.85
C ALA A 170 18.58 -17.41 9.14
N ALA A 171 18.95 -16.40 8.36
CA ALA A 171 20.15 -16.41 7.53
C ALA A 171 20.73 -14.98 7.39
N PRO A 172 21.44 -14.46 8.40
CA PRO A 172 21.92 -13.08 8.42
C PRO A 172 22.87 -12.74 7.26
N ALA A 173 23.66 -13.71 6.78
CA ALA A 173 24.51 -13.52 5.62
C ALA A 173 23.70 -13.21 4.35
N TRP A 174 22.65 -13.98 4.06
CA TRP A 174 21.77 -13.75 2.91
C TRP A 174 21.00 -12.44 3.02
N PHE A 175 20.66 -12.03 4.24
CA PHE A 175 20.03 -10.73 4.48
C PHE A 175 20.90 -9.58 3.97
N VAL A 176 22.20 -9.59 4.27
CA VAL A 176 23.13 -8.53 3.82
C VAL A 176 23.25 -8.50 2.29
N TYR A 177 23.36 -9.67 1.64
CA TYR A 177 23.43 -9.74 0.17
C TYR A 177 22.13 -9.34 -0.52
N LEU A 178 20.97 -9.64 0.07
CA LEU A 178 19.67 -9.31 -0.50
C LEU A 178 19.19 -7.91 -0.13
N LEU A 179 19.82 -7.24 0.84
CA LEU A 179 19.46 -5.88 1.25
C LEU A 179 19.47 -4.87 0.08
N PRO A 180 20.53 -4.76 -0.74
CA PRO A 180 20.52 -3.84 -1.87
C PRO A 180 19.44 -4.19 -2.90
N LEU A 181 19.23 -5.47 -3.17
CA LEU A 181 18.14 -5.92 -4.05
C LEU A 181 16.77 -5.53 -3.47
N ARG A 182 16.58 -5.68 -2.17
CA ARG A 182 15.35 -5.27 -1.47
C ARG A 182 15.15 -3.76 -1.49
N LEU A 183 16.20 -2.98 -1.30
CA LEU A 183 16.14 -1.52 -1.41
C LEU A 183 15.82 -1.08 -2.84
N LEU A 184 16.38 -1.74 -3.83
CA LEU A 184 16.22 -1.37 -5.23
C LEU A 184 14.86 -1.77 -5.83
N SER A 185 14.29 -2.89 -5.41
CA SER A 185 13.01 -3.42 -5.92
C SER A 185 11.89 -3.50 -4.89
N GLY A 186 12.25 -3.44 -3.60
CA GLY A 186 11.37 -3.84 -2.51
C GLY A 186 10.16 -2.93 -2.27
N GLY A 187 10.33 -1.62 -2.39
CA GLY A 187 9.22 -0.67 -2.24
C GLY A 187 8.22 -0.79 -3.38
N ALA A 188 8.70 -0.60 -4.60
CA ALA A 188 7.88 -0.61 -5.81
C ALA A 188 7.36 -2.01 -6.16
N GLY A 189 8.19 -3.06 -6.01
CA GLY A 189 7.79 -4.44 -6.28
C GLY A 189 6.70 -4.93 -5.31
N SER A 190 6.82 -4.61 -4.01
CA SER A 190 5.78 -4.92 -3.02
C SER A 190 4.48 -4.18 -3.30
N ALA A 191 4.58 -2.89 -3.61
CA ALA A 191 3.43 -2.07 -3.96
C ALA A 191 2.72 -2.59 -5.22
N LEU A 192 3.48 -3.04 -6.24
CA LEU A 192 2.91 -3.61 -7.45
C LEU A 192 2.20 -4.96 -7.18
N GLY A 193 2.84 -5.85 -6.43
CA GLY A 193 2.21 -7.10 -6.00
C GLY A 193 0.92 -6.83 -5.23
N MET A 194 0.95 -5.91 -4.28
CA MET A 194 -0.21 -5.49 -3.50
C MET A 194 -1.30 -4.86 -4.38
N ALA A 195 -0.95 -3.89 -5.24
CA ALA A 195 -1.89 -3.24 -6.14
C ALA A 195 -2.57 -4.25 -7.09
N SER A 196 -1.84 -5.26 -7.57
CA SER A 196 -2.41 -6.30 -8.43
C SER A 196 -3.39 -7.20 -7.68
N LEU A 197 -3.10 -7.56 -6.43
CA LEU A 197 -3.99 -8.35 -5.57
C LEU A 197 -5.23 -7.57 -5.11
N MET A 198 -5.11 -6.24 -4.94
CA MET A 198 -6.19 -5.37 -4.52
C MET A 198 -7.13 -4.92 -5.64
N ARG A 199 -6.76 -5.11 -6.91
CA ARG A 199 -7.58 -4.71 -8.08
C ARG A 199 -9.04 -5.15 -8.01
N PRO A 200 -9.38 -6.43 -7.72
CA PRO A 200 -10.77 -6.85 -7.65
C PRO A 200 -11.56 -6.13 -6.55
N ALA A 201 -10.93 -5.82 -5.42
CA ALA A 201 -11.55 -5.08 -4.34
C ALA A 201 -11.84 -3.62 -4.74
N PHE A 202 -10.90 -2.94 -5.40
CA PHE A 202 -11.12 -1.58 -5.91
C PHE A 202 -12.21 -1.52 -6.98
N ALA A 203 -12.27 -2.50 -7.89
CA ALA A 203 -13.32 -2.57 -8.89
C ALA A 203 -14.72 -2.75 -8.27
N GLN A 204 -14.83 -3.42 -7.14
CA GLN A 204 -16.10 -3.54 -6.40
C GLN A 204 -16.49 -2.22 -5.75
N LEU A 205 -15.56 -1.49 -5.15
CA LEU A 205 -15.81 -0.18 -4.54
C LEU A 205 -16.25 0.86 -5.58
N GLU A 206 -15.59 0.90 -6.73
CA GLU A 206 -15.94 1.81 -7.83
C GLU A 206 -17.34 1.53 -8.39
N LYS A 207 -17.70 0.23 -8.48
CA LYS A 207 -19.06 -0.15 -8.87
C LYS A 207 -20.12 0.21 -7.83
N ALA A 208 -19.79 0.09 -6.54
CA ALA A 208 -20.69 0.47 -5.46
C ALA A 208 -20.92 2.00 -5.44
N GLY A 209 -19.85 2.79 -5.53
CA GLY A 209 -19.94 4.26 -5.58
C GLY A 209 -20.72 4.75 -6.80
N ARG A 210 -20.56 4.10 -7.97
CA ARG A 210 -21.34 4.47 -9.17
C ARG A 210 -22.84 4.19 -9.02
N LYS A 211 -23.21 3.13 -8.31
CA LYS A 211 -24.63 2.82 -8.05
C LYS A 211 -25.30 3.82 -7.09
N GLU A 212 -24.53 4.44 -6.20
CA GLU A 212 -25.02 5.49 -5.31
C GLU A 212 -25.15 6.85 -6.03
N GLU A 213 -24.43 7.05 -7.14
CA GLU A 213 -24.49 8.26 -7.96
C GLU A 213 -25.54 8.23 -9.08
N GLU A 214 -25.99 7.03 -9.52
CA GLU A 214 -27.09 6.88 -10.47
C GLU A 214 -28.40 7.15 -9.71
N PRO A 215 -29.18 8.24 -10.04
CA PRO A 215 -30.49 8.45 -9.47
C PRO A 215 -31.37 7.23 -9.81
N GLU A 216 -32.13 6.71 -8.82
CA GLU A 216 -33.22 5.78 -9.12
C GLU A 216 -34.07 6.43 -10.21
N GLU A 217 -34.06 5.90 -11.42
CA GLU A 217 -35.03 6.26 -12.45
C GLU A 217 -36.40 6.01 -11.83
N GLU A 218 -37.12 7.09 -11.49
CA GLU A 218 -38.53 6.99 -11.09
C GLU A 218 -39.25 6.19 -12.19
N PRO A 219 -39.97 5.14 -11.85
CA PRO A 219 -40.75 4.41 -12.85
C PRO A 219 -41.75 5.39 -13.46
N ASP A 220 -41.61 5.62 -14.77
CA ASP A 220 -42.55 6.40 -15.57
C ASP A 220 -43.97 5.94 -15.24
N THR A 221 -44.69 6.74 -14.44
CA THR A 221 -46.11 6.62 -14.23
C THR A 221 -46.85 7.27 -15.42
N GLU A 222 -46.62 6.76 -16.63
CA GLU A 222 -47.51 6.93 -17.76
C GLU A 222 -48.40 5.69 -17.85
N ASP A 223 -49.47 5.66 -17.08
CA ASP A 223 -50.70 4.91 -17.42
C ASP A 223 -51.81 5.25 -16.40
N SER A 224 -52.41 6.43 -16.50
CA SER A 224 -53.75 6.66 -16.02
C SER A 224 -54.39 7.93 -16.60
N VAL A 225 -54.62 7.98 -17.91
CA VAL A 225 -55.70 8.79 -18.51
C VAL A 225 -56.29 8.02 -19.67
N GLN A 226 -57.30 7.23 -19.38
CA GLN A 226 -58.44 6.96 -20.27
C GLN A 226 -59.73 6.97 -19.45
#